data_9cec5b2c0e00ec52e361cac2aa6c1b2c
#
_entry.id   9cec5b2c0e00ec52e361cac2aa6c1b2c
#
_cell.length_a   1.000
_cell.length_b   1.000
_cell.length_c   1.000
_cell.angle_alpha   90.00
_cell.angle_beta   90.00
_cell.angle_gamma   90.00
#
_symmetry.space_group_name_H-M   'P 1'
#
loop_
_entity.id
_entity.type
_entity.pdbx_description
1 polymer ?
#
loop_
_entity_poly.entity_id
_entity_poly.type
_entity_poly.pdbx_seq_one_letter_code
_entity_poly.pdbx_strand_id
1 'polypeptide(L)'
;MWEKGKFYRSILKKTYFFFKVIFIYISLINISFANLEKNLINKLTATKTLSFDFKQKIDEKEEIGNCFLKYPLLIKCNYKNLKQKSIISNGKTVAIIKKKYKKIYYYPIKITPFFLILNKEKVINLIRKNKPIEVNSNLIRFEFIDKKKNKVKIFFDKNSLEFKGWETKDSYSNDVSFTINNLKNNTQIVDNF
;
A
#
# COMPACT_ATOMS: atom_id res chain seq x y z
N MET A 1 25.19 -32.81 -51.69
CA MET A 1 24.95 -31.35 -51.49
C MET A 1 23.52 -31.02 -51.10
N TRP A 2 22.57 -31.94 -51.17
CA TRP A 2 21.14 -31.75 -50.92
C TRP A 2 20.71 -31.93 -49.43
N GLU A 3 21.41 -32.66 -48.63
CA GLU A 3 21.03 -32.94 -47.25
C GLU A 3 21.26 -31.78 -46.28
N LYS A 4 22.30 -30.96 -46.49
CA LYS A 4 22.59 -29.80 -45.64
C LYS A 4 21.45 -28.76 -45.62
N GLY A 5 20.75 -28.60 -46.74
CA GLY A 5 19.64 -27.63 -46.84
C GLY A 5 18.37 -28.02 -46.04
N LYS A 6 18.08 -29.33 -45.92
CA LYS A 6 16.95 -29.81 -45.10
C LYS A 6 17.23 -29.68 -43.61
N PHE A 7 18.46 -29.90 -43.21
CA PHE A 7 18.89 -29.77 -41.80
C PHE A 7 18.81 -28.30 -41.30
N TYR A 8 19.30 -27.35 -42.09
CA TYR A 8 19.19 -25.91 -41.81
C TYR A 8 17.75 -25.43 -41.73
N ARG A 9 16.87 -25.85 -42.65
CA ARG A 9 15.44 -25.50 -42.60
C ARG A 9 14.72 -26.08 -41.38
N SER A 10 15.11 -27.25 -40.89
CA SER A 10 14.55 -27.85 -39.66
C SER A 10 14.95 -27.07 -38.42
N ILE A 11 16.21 -26.66 -38.31
CA ILE A 11 16.70 -25.83 -37.20
C ILE A 11 16.02 -24.47 -37.21
N LEU A 12 15.92 -23.79 -38.33
CA LEU A 12 15.24 -22.49 -38.45
C LEU A 12 13.75 -22.57 -38.07
N LYS A 13 13.05 -23.63 -38.42
CA LYS A 13 11.66 -23.83 -38.01
C LYS A 13 11.53 -24.05 -36.49
N LYS A 14 12.43 -24.81 -35.87
CA LYS A 14 12.45 -25.05 -34.44
C LYS A 14 12.78 -23.77 -33.67
N THR A 15 13.77 -22.99 -34.10
CA THR A 15 14.11 -21.71 -33.48
C THR A 15 12.97 -20.70 -33.59
N TYR A 16 12.35 -20.58 -34.76
CA TYR A 16 11.19 -19.70 -34.97
C TYR A 16 9.99 -20.09 -34.10
N PHE A 17 9.72 -21.39 -33.95
CA PHE A 17 8.69 -21.89 -33.08
C PHE A 17 8.99 -21.55 -31.60
N PHE A 18 10.24 -21.72 -31.17
CA PHE A 18 10.68 -21.39 -29.79
C PHE A 18 10.53 -19.90 -29.50
N PHE A 19 10.91 -19.03 -30.44
CA PHE A 19 10.70 -17.58 -30.32
C PHE A 19 9.21 -17.20 -30.26
N LYS A 20 8.35 -17.84 -31.01
CA LYS A 20 6.89 -17.61 -30.93
C LYS A 20 6.33 -18.00 -29.57
N VAL A 21 6.74 -19.15 -29.01
CA VAL A 21 6.28 -19.62 -27.70
C VAL A 21 6.74 -18.66 -26.61
N ILE A 22 8.00 -18.21 -26.63
CA ILE A 22 8.53 -17.21 -25.68
C ILE A 22 7.75 -15.89 -25.79
N PHE A 23 7.47 -15.42 -27.01
CA PHE A 23 6.74 -14.18 -27.22
C PHE A 23 5.30 -14.24 -26.69
N ILE A 24 4.61 -15.37 -26.89
CA ILE A 24 3.27 -15.62 -26.32
C ILE A 24 3.32 -15.63 -24.78
N TYR A 25 4.35 -16.27 -24.21
CA TYR A 25 4.51 -16.34 -22.73
C TYR A 25 4.72 -14.96 -22.13
N ILE A 26 5.55 -14.11 -22.75
CA ILE A 26 5.80 -12.73 -22.31
C ILE A 26 4.53 -11.88 -22.40
N SER A 27 3.70 -12.07 -23.44
CA SER A 27 2.44 -11.32 -23.59
C SER A 27 1.39 -11.69 -22.55
N LEU A 28 1.32 -12.96 -22.13
CA LEU A 28 0.39 -13.42 -21.09
C LEU A 28 0.69 -12.85 -19.70
N ILE A 29 1.98 -12.64 -19.36
CA ILE A 29 2.39 -12.05 -18.07
C ILE A 29 1.89 -10.60 -17.97
N ASN A 30 1.95 -9.83 -19.04
CA ASN A 30 1.50 -8.43 -19.03
C ASN A 30 -0.03 -8.28 -18.84
N ILE A 31 -0.82 -9.19 -19.38
CA ILE A 31 -2.30 -9.19 -19.23
C ILE A 31 -2.70 -9.45 -17.77
N SER A 32 -2.04 -10.40 -17.10
CA SER A 32 -2.31 -10.71 -15.69
C SER A 32 -2.04 -9.53 -14.77
N PHE A 33 -1.02 -8.74 -15.08
CA PHE A 33 -0.62 -7.59 -14.26
C PHE A 33 -1.59 -6.41 -14.41
N ALA A 34 -2.02 -6.11 -15.63
CA ALA A 34 -2.99 -5.05 -15.91
C ALA A 34 -4.34 -5.31 -15.23
N ASN A 35 -4.75 -6.57 -15.15
CA ASN A 35 -5.98 -6.95 -14.46
C ASN A 35 -5.87 -6.77 -12.92
N LEU A 36 -4.74 -7.13 -12.32
CA LEU A 36 -4.47 -6.93 -10.90
C LEU A 36 -4.52 -5.45 -10.51
N GLU A 37 -3.83 -4.60 -11.28
CA GLU A 37 -3.82 -3.14 -11.09
C GLU A 37 -5.24 -2.56 -11.16
N LYS A 38 -5.99 -2.89 -12.22
CA LYS A 38 -7.37 -2.44 -12.42
C LYS A 38 -8.26 -2.83 -11.23
N ASN A 39 -8.19 -4.07 -10.78
CA ASN A 39 -8.99 -4.57 -9.67
C ASN A 39 -8.63 -3.87 -8.34
N LEU A 40 -7.33 -3.64 -8.09
CA LEU A 40 -6.87 -2.91 -6.93
C LEU A 40 -7.37 -1.45 -6.93
N ILE A 41 -7.29 -0.77 -8.08
CA ILE A 41 -7.79 0.59 -8.24
C ILE A 41 -9.32 0.64 -8.02
N ASN A 42 -10.07 -0.30 -8.59
CA ASN A 42 -11.51 -0.41 -8.39
C ASN A 42 -11.87 -0.59 -6.91
N LYS A 43 -11.16 -1.49 -6.20
CA LYS A 43 -11.35 -1.70 -4.75
C LYS A 43 -11.10 -0.43 -3.96
N LEU A 44 -9.97 0.24 -4.21
CA LEU A 44 -9.64 1.52 -3.56
C LEU A 44 -10.68 2.60 -3.85
N THR A 45 -11.13 2.71 -5.09
CA THR A 45 -12.14 3.69 -5.50
C THR A 45 -13.47 3.48 -4.76
N ALA A 46 -13.91 2.23 -4.65
CA ALA A 46 -15.14 1.86 -3.95
C ALA A 46 -15.07 2.04 -2.43
N THR A 47 -13.86 2.11 -1.85
CA THR A 47 -13.66 2.26 -0.41
C THR A 47 -13.87 3.70 0.02
N LYS A 48 -14.84 3.97 0.89
CA LYS A 48 -15.13 5.30 1.46
C LYS A 48 -14.61 5.43 2.90
N THR A 49 -14.83 4.39 3.69
CA THR A 49 -14.45 4.34 5.11
C THR A 49 -13.79 3.01 5.43
N LEU A 50 -12.90 3.02 6.44
CA LEU A 50 -12.26 1.84 6.98
C LEU A 50 -12.35 1.85 8.50
N SER A 51 -12.60 0.69 9.09
CA SER A 51 -12.46 0.45 10.53
C SER A 51 -11.54 -0.76 10.69
N PHE A 52 -10.52 -0.67 11.55
CA PHE A 52 -9.54 -1.73 11.69
C PHE A 52 -8.81 -1.69 13.02
N ASP A 53 -8.29 -2.83 13.44
CA ASP A 53 -7.27 -2.93 14.46
C ASP A 53 -5.89 -2.78 13.82
N PHE A 54 -4.93 -2.26 14.58
CA PHE A 54 -3.56 -2.11 14.09
C PHE A 54 -2.52 -2.55 15.11
N LYS A 55 -1.37 -2.89 14.56
CA LYS A 55 -0.11 -3.10 15.27
C LYS A 55 0.92 -2.17 14.63
N GLN A 56 1.48 -1.26 15.43
CA GLN A 56 2.57 -0.38 15.03
C GLN A 56 3.85 -0.79 15.74
N LYS A 57 4.92 -0.96 14.97
CA LYS A 57 6.26 -1.16 15.52
C LYS A 57 7.13 0.04 15.14
N ILE A 58 7.85 0.60 16.11
CA ILE A 58 8.86 1.66 15.92
C ILE A 58 10.12 1.14 16.61
N ASP A 59 11.11 0.73 15.81
CA ASP A 59 12.24 -0.07 16.26
C ASP A 59 11.75 -1.30 17.05
N GLU A 60 12.14 -1.43 18.34
CA GLU A 60 11.72 -2.53 19.21
C GLU A 60 10.41 -2.27 19.96
N LYS A 61 9.84 -1.06 19.87
CA LYS A 61 8.60 -0.70 20.56
C LYS A 61 7.38 -1.05 19.75
N GLU A 62 6.52 -1.85 20.34
CA GLU A 62 5.25 -2.24 19.76
C GLU A 62 4.08 -1.54 20.44
N GLU A 63 3.14 -1.04 19.68
CA GLU A 63 1.89 -0.44 20.12
C GLU A 63 0.73 -1.01 19.30
N ILE A 64 -0.38 -1.27 19.94
CA ILE A 64 -1.61 -1.75 19.31
C ILE A 64 -2.75 -0.77 19.56
N GLY A 65 -3.79 -0.83 18.74
CA GLY A 65 -4.96 0.00 18.86
C GLY A 65 -5.99 -0.26 17.78
N ASN A 66 -6.92 0.67 17.66
CA ASN A 66 -7.93 0.66 16.61
C ASN A 66 -8.00 2.01 15.93
N CYS A 67 -8.36 1.99 14.64
CA CYS A 67 -8.54 3.20 13.85
C CYS A 67 -9.88 3.19 13.11
N PHE A 68 -10.40 4.40 12.93
CA PHE A 68 -11.44 4.73 11.98
C PHE A 68 -10.87 5.71 10.95
N LEU A 69 -11.07 5.43 9.68
CA LEU A 69 -10.59 6.23 8.57
C LEU A 69 -11.76 6.55 7.64
N LYS A 70 -11.87 7.82 7.24
CA LYS A 70 -12.83 8.29 6.22
C LYS A 70 -12.04 9.08 5.19
N TYR A 71 -12.08 8.60 3.96
CA TYR A 71 -11.45 9.31 2.86
C TYR A 71 -12.22 10.57 2.47
N PRO A 72 -11.51 11.66 2.10
CA PRO A 72 -10.08 11.82 2.17
C PRO A 72 -9.59 12.36 3.52
N LEU A 73 -8.40 11.96 3.96
CA LEU A 73 -7.55 12.59 4.96
C LEU A 73 -8.06 12.57 6.42
N LEU A 74 -9.21 11.97 6.71
CA LEU A 74 -9.73 11.87 8.07
C LEU A 74 -9.34 10.53 8.70
N ILE A 75 -8.76 10.57 9.90
CA ILE A 75 -8.43 9.38 10.67
C ILE A 75 -8.53 9.67 12.17
N LYS A 76 -8.97 8.69 12.92
CA LYS A 76 -8.93 8.68 14.38
C LYS A 76 -8.44 7.32 14.85
N CYS A 77 -7.28 7.30 15.48
CA CYS A 77 -6.67 6.10 16.04
C CYS A 77 -6.56 6.23 17.55
N ASN A 78 -7.01 5.21 18.28
CA ASN A 78 -6.85 5.10 19.72
C ASN A 78 -5.87 3.97 20.02
N TYR A 79 -4.80 4.29 20.72
CA TYR A 79 -3.77 3.36 21.14
C TYR A 79 -4.12 2.73 22.48
N LYS A 80 -3.98 1.41 22.55
CA LYS A 80 -4.17 0.64 23.81
C LYS A 80 -2.86 0.64 24.60
N ASN A 81 -2.48 1.79 25.15
CA ASN A 81 -1.26 1.92 25.95
C ASN A 81 -1.49 2.78 27.20
N LEU A 82 -0.55 2.68 28.15
CA LEU A 82 -0.59 3.44 29.42
C LEU A 82 -0.58 4.96 29.24
N LYS A 83 -0.14 5.45 28.08
CA LYS A 83 -0.09 6.89 27.75
C LYS A 83 -1.42 7.43 27.25
N GLN A 84 -2.40 6.54 27.01
CA GLN A 84 -3.71 6.90 26.43
C GLN A 84 -3.54 7.80 25.19
N LYS A 85 -2.68 7.35 24.27
CA LYS A 85 -2.36 8.08 23.03
C LYS A 85 -3.53 7.97 22.06
N SER A 86 -3.86 9.10 21.44
CA SER A 86 -4.74 9.12 20.26
C SER A 86 -4.12 9.95 19.15
N ILE A 87 -4.38 9.58 17.90
CA ILE A 87 -4.00 10.36 16.71
C ILE A 87 -5.28 10.68 15.96
N ILE A 88 -5.49 11.97 15.67
CA ILE A 88 -6.67 12.43 14.96
C ILE A 88 -6.24 13.35 13.82
N SER A 89 -6.81 13.15 12.62
CA SER A 89 -6.67 14.09 11.51
C SER A 89 -8.04 14.64 11.10
N ASN A 90 -8.13 15.96 10.96
CA ASN A 90 -9.29 16.67 10.41
C ASN A 90 -9.13 17.02 8.92
N GLY A 91 -8.15 16.41 8.23
CA GLY A 91 -7.86 16.68 6.81
C GLY A 91 -6.85 17.80 6.56
N LYS A 92 -6.59 18.67 7.54
CA LYS A 92 -5.60 19.76 7.48
C LYS A 92 -4.45 19.55 8.47
N THR A 93 -4.78 19.12 9.67
CA THR A 93 -3.88 18.97 10.81
C THR A 93 -4.00 17.56 11.37
N VAL A 94 -2.86 17.01 11.80
CA VAL A 94 -2.78 15.79 12.61
C VAL A 94 -2.50 16.21 14.03
N ALA A 95 -3.36 15.82 14.97
CA ALA A 95 -3.19 15.97 16.40
C ALA A 95 -2.73 14.65 17.03
N ILE A 96 -1.63 14.68 17.78
CA ILE A 96 -1.17 13.59 18.64
C ILE A 96 -1.49 13.94 20.06
N ILE A 97 -2.46 13.26 20.66
CA ILE A 97 -2.97 13.52 22.00
C ILE A 97 -2.39 12.47 22.94
N LYS A 98 -1.74 12.91 24.01
CA LYS A 98 -1.24 12.07 25.11
C LYS A 98 -2.01 12.44 26.40
N LYS A 99 -3.19 11.84 26.58
CA LYS A 99 -4.13 12.22 27.65
C LYS A 99 -3.50 12.14 29.05
N LYS A 100 -2.74 11.09 29.35
CA LYS A 100 -2.04 10.94 30.63
C LYS A 100 -1.15 12.15 30.98
N TYR A 101 -0.55 12.77 29.99
CA TYR A 101 0.36 13.91 30.17
C TYR A 101 -0.30 15.26 29.91
N LYS A 102 -1.60 15.29 29.59
CA LYS A 102 -2.34 16.50 29.18
C LYS A 102 -1.63 17.28 28.07
N LYS A 103 -0.99 16.57 27.10
CA LYS A 103 -0.21 17.17 26.01
C LYS A 103 -0.85 16.85 24.66
N ILE A 104 -0.90 17.87 23.80
CA ILE A 104 -1.36 17.76 22.43
C ILE A 104 -0.28 18.37 21.51
N TYR A 105 0.08 17.65 20.44
CA TYR A 105 1.03 18.10 19.44
C TYR A 105 0.29 18.20 18.11
N TYR A 106 0.46 19.31 17.39
CA TYR A 106 -0.18 19.54 16.11
C TYR A 106 0.85 19.59 14.98
N TYR A 107 0.56 18.89 13.88
CA TYR A 107 1.39 18.86 12.69
C TYR A 107 0.52 19.10 11.46
N PRO A 108 0.93 19.97 10.51
CA PRO A 108 0.28 20.02 9.21
C PRO A 108 0.30 18.65 8.56
N ILE A 109 -0.85 18.14 8.10
CA ILE A 109 -0.93 16.79 7.54
C ILE A 109 0.02 16.60 6.33
N LYS A 110 0.24 17.66 5.55
CA LYS A 110 1.07 17.66 4.34
C LYS A 110 2.53 17.28 4.58
N ILE A 111 3.03 17.43 5.80
CA ILE A 111 4.41 17.07 6.19
C ILE A 111 4.51 15.71 6.87
N THR A 112 3.40 15.00 7.02
CA THR A 112 3.34 13.67 7.65
C THR A 112 3.14 12.58 6.60
N PRO A 113 3.56 11.33 6.85
CA PRO A 113 3.26 10.18 5.98
C PRO A 113 1.76 9.97 5.76
N PHE A 114 0.92 10.40 6.71
CA PHE A 114 -0.54 10.33 6.59
C PHE A 114 -1.08 11.03 5.34
N PHE A 115 -0.42 12.10 4.88
CA PHE A 115 -0.88 12.82 3.68
C PHE A 115 -0.85 11.94 2.42
N LEU A 116 0.11 11.02 2.32
CA LEU A 116 0.14 10.05 1.22
C LEU A 116 -0.89 8.94 1.47
N ILE A 117 -0.86 8.33 2.65
CA ILE A 117 -1.63 7.13 2.98
C ILE A 117 -3.13 7.41 3.00
N LEU A 118 -3.55 8.57 3.54
CA LEU A 118 -4.95 8.95 3.65
C LEU A 118 -5.50 9.69 2.41
N ASN A 119 -4.66 9.97 1.42
CA ASN A 119 -5.09 10.54 0.15
C ASN A 119 -5.24 9.44 -0.90
N LYS A 120 -6.44 8.87 -0.96
CA LYS A 120 -6.78 7.77 -1.85
C LYS A 120 -6.40 8.04 -3.32
N GLU A 121 -6.69 9.22 -3.83
CA GLU A 121 -6.36 9.59 -5.21
C GLU A 121 -4.86 9.62 -5.47
N LYS A 122 -4.06 10.08 -4.50
CA LYS A 122 -2.61 10.00 -4.61
C LYS A 122 -2.14 8.55 -4.67
N VAL A 123 -2.66 7.68 -3.81
CA VAL A 123 -2.32 6.26 -3.82
C VAL A 123 -2.68 5.63 -5.16
N ILE A 124 -3.88 5.88 -5.69
CA ILE A 124 -4.32 5.40 -7.00
C ILE A 124 -3.39 5.90 -8.12
N ASN A 125 -3.06 7.19 -8.12
CA ASN A 125 -2.17 7.76 -9.13
C ASN A 125 -0.75 7.20 -9.05
N LEU A 126 -0.27 6.88 -7.86
CA LEU A 126 1.04 6.24 -7.67
C LEU A 126 1.02 4.79 -8.16
N ILE A 127 -0.05 4.03 -7.90
CA ILE A 127 -0.23 2.66 -8.39
C ILE A 127 -0.23 2.64 -9.92
N ARG A 128 -0.92 3.58 -10.58
CA ARG A 128 -0.93 3.70 -12.05
C ARG A 128 0.44 4.00 -12.66
N LYS A 129 1.28 4.73 -11.94
CA LYS A 129 2.60 5.18 -12.43
C LYS A 129 3.75 4.23 -12.11
N ASN A 130 3.56 3.33 -11.15
CA ASN A 130 4.62 2.48 -10.63
C ASN A 130 4.19 1.01 -10.63
N LYS A 131 5.09 0.15 -11.05
CA LYS A 131 4.92 -1.30 -10.85
C LYS A 131 5.14 -1.63 -9.36
N PRO A 132 4.46 -2.64 -8.79
CA PRO A 132 4.79 -3.11 -7.46
C PRO A 132 6.22 -3.63 -7.42
N ILE A 133 6.88 -3.42 -6.30
CA ILE A 133 8.24 -3.93 -6.06
C ILE A 133 8.23 -5.40 -5.67
N GLU A 134 7.08 -5.91 -5.22
CA GLU A 134 6.90 -7.30 -4.82
C GLU A 134 5.43 -7.72 -5.04
N VAL A 135 5.26 -8.89 -5.63
CA VAL A 135 3.98 -9.61 -5.69
C VAL A 135 4.26 -11.06 -5.36
N ASN A 136 3.80 -11.50 -4.19
CA ASN A 136 3.93 -12.90 -3.77
C ASN A 136 2.54 -13.56 -3.59
N SER A 137 2.45 -14.72 -2.93
CA SER A 137 1.19 -15.42 -2.68
C SER A 137 0.19 -14.61 -1.86
N ASN A 138 0.66 -13.73 -0.97
CA ASN A 138 -0.16 -13.08 0.05
C ASN A 138 -0.22 -11.55 -0.08
N LEU A 139 0.81 -10.92 -0.64
CA LEU A 139 0.96 -9.47 -0.62
C LEU A 139 1.31 -8.89 -1.98
N ILE A 140 0.82 -7.66 -2.19
CA ILE A 140 1.25 -6.73 -3.24
C ILE A 140 1.87 -5.54 -2.52
N ARG A 141 3.13 -5.23 -2.86
CA ARG A 141 3.88 -4.15 -2.23
C ARG A 141 4.28 -3.09 -3.26
N PHE A 142 3.96 -1.84 -2.95
CA PHE A 142 4.44 -0.67 -3.70
C PHE A 142 5.39 0.15 -2.85
N GLU A 143 6.45 0.69 -3.46
CA GLU A 143 7.34 1.66 -2.83
C GLU A 143 7.16 3.02 -3.50
N PHE A 144 7.02 4.05 -2.69
CA PHE A 144 6.90 5.43 -3.14
C PHE A 144 7.95 6.29 -2.45
N ILE A 145 8.41 7.29 -3.18
CA ILE A 145 9.35 8.30 -2.64
C ILE A 145 8.59 9.61 -2.57
N ASP A 146 8.51 10.21 -1.38
CA ASP A 146 7.90 11.52 -1.20
C ASP A 146 8.82 12.67 -1.69
N LYS A 147 8.31 13.91 -1.66
CA LYS A 147 9.09 15.08 -2.08
C LYS A 147 10.35 15.33 -1.22
N LYS A 148 10.40 14.78 -0.02
CA LYS A 148 11.54 14.87 0.92
C LYS A 148 12.48 13.67 0.80
N LYS A 149 12.31 12.84 -0.24
CA LYS A 149 13.06 11.58 -0.45
C LYS A 149 12.82 10.50 0.61
N ASN A 150 11.76 10.61 1.44
CA ASN A 150 11.40 9.54 2.34
C ASN A 150 10.73 8.41 1.56
N LYS A 151 11.12 7.18 1.87
CA LYS A 151 10.51 5.98 1.31
C LYS A 151 9.27 5.60 2.12
N VAL A 152 8.17 5.37 1.44
CA VAL A 152 6.93 4.83 2.01
C VAL A 152 6.57 3.58 1.22
N LYS A 153 6.47 2.44 1.89
CA LYS A 153 5.99 1.20 1.30
C LYS A 153 4.55 0.98 1.75
N ILE A 154 3.68 0.62 0.82
CA ILE A 154 2.26 0.34 1.08
C ILE A 154 1.98 -1.10 0.67
N PHE A 155 1.20 -1.82 1.51
CA PHE A 155 0.88 -3.22 1.30
C PHE A 155 -0.60 -3.43 1.10
N PHE A 156 -0.92 -4.34 0.18
CA PHE A 156 -2.26 -4.84 -0.03
C PHE A 156 -2.25 -6.37 0.04
N ASP A 157 -3.32 -6.95 0.53
CA ASP A 157 -3.57 -8.38 0.42
C ASP A 157 -3.80 -8.74 -1.05
N LYS A 158 -3.12 -9.76 -1.54
CA LYS A 158 -3.21 -10.14 -2.96
C LYS A 158 -4.57 -10.70 -3.34
N ASN A 159 -5.23 -11.39 -2.43
CA ASN A 159 -6.49 -12.09 -2.71
C ASN A 159 -7.69 -11.15 -2.53
N SER A 160 -7.78 -10.47 -1.40
CA SER A 160 -8.87 -9.54 -1.09
C SER A 160 -8.66 -8.13 -1.64
N LEU A 161 -7.43 -7.78 -2.05
CA LEU A 161 -6.99 -6.44 -2.47
C LEU A 161 -7.20 -5.36 -1.39
N GLU A 162 -7.30 -5.78 -0.15
CA GLU A 162 -7.49 -4.91 0.99
C GLU A 162 -6.18 -4.32 1.47
N PHE A 163 -6.28 -3.11 2.01
CA PHE A 163 -5.13 -2.42 2.59
C PHE A 163 -4.63 -3.16 3.83
N LYS A 164 -3.34 -3.53 3.84
CA LYS A 164 -2.70 -4.30 4.93
C LYS A 164 -1.77 -3.48 5.79
N GLY A 165 -1.37 -2.29 5.33
CA GLY A 165 -0.48 -1.46 6.11
C GLY A 165 0.57 -0.72 5.31
N TRP A 166 1.54 -0.16 6.03
CA TRP A 166 2.65 0.58 5.44
C TRP A 166 3.92 0.48 6.28
N GLU A 167 5.05 0.76 5.64
CA GLU A 167 6.36 0.99 6.28
C GLU A 167 6.88 2.35 5.87
N THR A 168 7.56 3.02 6.79
CA THR A 168 8.23 4.30 6.56
C THR A 168 9.31 4.52 7.61
N LYS A 169 9.98 5.68 7.55
CA LYS A 169 10.84 6.16 8.65
C LYS A 169 10.17 7.33 9.36
N ASP A 170 10.41 7.45 10.65
CA ASP A 170 10.01 8.63 11.42
C ASP A 170 11.03 9.78 11.24
N SER A 171 10.80 10.91 11.94
CA SER A 171 11.69 12.07 11.89
C SER A 171 13.09 11.83 12.50
N TYR A 172 13.27 10.75 13.22
CA TYR A 172 14.54 10.32 13.83
C TYR A 172 15.20 9.19 13.05
N SER A 173 14.68 8.87 11.84
CA SER A 173 15.14 7.78 10.99
C SER A 173 14.88 6.37 11.53
N ASN A 174 14.05 6.22 12.57
CA ASN A 174 13.62 4.92 13.06
C ASN A 174 12.69 4.26 12.05
N ASP A 175 12.80 2.94 11.91
CA ASP A 175 11.89 2.17 11.08
C ASP A 175 10.51 2.07 11.73
N VAL A 176 9.49 2.45 10.97
CA VAL A 176 8.09 2.39 11.40
C VAL A 176 7.35 1.41 10.52
N SER A 177 6.81 0.35 11.08
CA SER A 177 5.86 -0.53 10.42
C SER A 177 4.48 -0.41 11.05
N PHE A 178 3.45 -0.43 10.21
CA PHE A 178 2.06 -0.36 10.62
C PHE A 178 1.27 -1.44 9.91
N THR A 179 0.81 -2.43 10.65
CA THR A 179 0.07 -3.57 10.13
C THR A 179 -1.40 -3.46 10.51
N ILE A 180 -2.27 -3.73 9.55
CA ILE A 180 -3.73 -3.67 9.68
C ILE A 180 -4.29 -5.08 9.82
N ASN A 181 -5.17 -5.26 10.80
CA ASN A 181 -5.92 -6.48 11.08
C ASN A 181 -7.41 -6.16 11.22
N ASN A 182 -8.27 -7.17 11.07
CA ASN A 182 -9.72 -7.05 11.28
C ASN A 182 -10.34 -5.89 10.50
N LEU A 183 -9.90 -5.70 9.24
CA LEU A 183 -10.35 -4.60 8.39
C LEU A 183 -11.81 -4.77 8.02
N LYS A 184 -12.57 -3.70 8.19
CA LYS A 184 -13.96 -3.57 7.72
C LYS A 184 -14.06 -2.37 6.78
N ASN A 185 -14.57 -2.60 5.58
CA ASN A 185 -14.75 -1.56 4.56
C ASN A 185 -16.16 -0.97 4.63
N ASN A 186 -16.27 0.32 4.35
CA ASN A 186 -17.53 1.05 4.19
C ASN A 186 -18.49 0.93 5.40
N THR A 187 -17.93 0.83 6.61
CA THR A 187 -18.70 0.87 7.85
C THR A 187 -19.23 2.28 8.09
N GLN A 188 -20.41 2.38 8.71
CA GLN A 188 -20.90 3.67 9.22
C GLN A 188 -19.95 4.15 10.31
N ILE A 189 -19.43 5.35 10.13
CA ILE A 189 -18.57 6.02 11.10
C ILE A 189 -19.32 7.26 11.59
N VAL A 190 -19.55 7.34 12.90
CA VAL A 190 -20.06 8.57 13.52
C VAL A 190 -18.97 9.62 13.42
N ASP A 191 -19.26 10.73 12.76
CA ASP A 191 -18.31 11.82 12.47
C ASP A 191 -17.88 12.53 13.76
N ASN A 192 -16.79 12.06 14.38
CA ASN A 192 -16.10 12.67 15.52
C ASN A 192 -14.58 12.69 15.25
N PHE A 193 -14.20 13.31 14.15
CA PHE A 193 -12.78 13.53 13.78
C PHE A 193 -12.27 14.89 14.24
#